data_0343bed183f2389a7e5e9f85cee08fdc
#
_entry.id   0343bed183f2389a7e5e9f85cee08fdc
#
_cell.length_a   1.000
_cell.length_b   1.000
_cell.length_c   1.000
_cell.angle_alpha   90.00
_cell.angle_beta   90.00
_cell.angle_gamma   90.00
#
_symmetry.space_group_name_H-M   'P 1'
#
loop_
_entity.id
_entity.type
_entity.pdbx_description
1 polymer ?
#
loop_
_entity_poly.entity_id
_entity_poly.type
_entity_poly.pdbx_seq_one_letter_code
_entity_poly.pdbx_strand_id
1 'polypeptide(L)'
;MSIRVGLLLVDFFYSLRQTRYMKAVQVNNGVVRVENVSEPRGDGVIVDVCSVGICGSDLHLIDAGMMSVIPGHEIAGVTRDGTQVAIEPMLSCGGCKHCAEGEEPYCRESLPNTFGIGINGGMAERIVVPERLLIPLDHRVKVEDAFLVEPLAVAVRSLGRAGVTEGERVCVIGAGTIGLCCVAVAKYLGATVELQSRHSHQLEAGSRLGAIEPSNQPASIVIEAAGTSSALSWAIEKCQKGGVVGIPSTYWDPVEI
;
A
#
# COMPACT_ATOMS: atom_id res chain seq x y z
N MET A 1 -19.52 -48.77 -35.59
CA MET A 1 -19.88 -47.41 -35.19
C MET A 1 -19.80 -47.31 -33.65
N SER A 2 -18.61 -47.41 -33.08
CA SER A 2 -18.44 -47.33 -31.61
C SER A 2 -16.99 -47.12 -31.21
N ILE A 3 -16.36 -46.01 -31.51
CA ILE A 3 -14.99 -45.63 -30.98
C ILE A 3 -14.85 -44.11 -30.76
N ARG A 4 -15.85 -43.27 -30.96
CA ARG A 4 -15.73 -41.81 -30.78
C ARG A 4 -16.25 -41.25 -29.45
N VAL A 5 -16.88 -42.04 -28.60
CA VAL A 5 -17.42 -41.56 -27.32
C VAL A 5 -16.39 -41.62 -26.19
N GLY A 6 -15.38 -42.49 -26.30
CA GLY A 6 -14.35 -42.63 -25.27
C GLY A 6 -13.30 -41.53 -25.23
N LEU A 7 -12.94 -40.90 -26.37
CA LEU A 7 -11.96 -39.84 -26.44
C LEU A 7 -12.51 -38.51 -25.92
N LEU A 8 -13.76 -38.20 -26.15
CA LEU A 8 -14.41 -36.98 -25.67
C LEU A 8 -14.59 -36.94 -24.14
N LEU A 9 -14.73 -38.10 -23.50
CA LEU A 9 -14.82 -38.21 -22.05
C LEU A 9 -13.43 -38.11 -21.37
N VAL A 10 -12.37 -38.61 -22.02
CA VAL A 10 -11.00 -38.50 -21.51
C VAL A 10 -10.52 -37.05 -21.61
N ASP A 11 -10.80 -36.33 -22.69
CA ASP A 11 -10.49 -34.90 -22.81
C ASP A 11 -11.35 -34.06 -21.87
N PHE A 12 -12.58 -34.44 -21.60
CA PHE A 12 -13.44 -33.79 -20.62
C PHE A 12 -12.96 -34.01 -19.17
N PHE A 13 -12.45 -35.19 -18.83
CA PHE A 13 -11.85 -35.49 -17.51
C PHE A 13 -10.42 -34.97 -17.40
N TYR A 14 -9.62 -34.83 -18.47
CA TYR A 14 -8.33 -34.15 -18.47
C TYR A 14 -8.46 -32.63 -18.35
N SER A 15 -9.60 -32.07 -18.77
CA SER A 15 -10.02 -30.68 -18.53
C SER A 15 -10.55 -30.44 -17.10
N LEU A 16 -10.80 -31.48 -16.31
CA LEU A 16 -11.00 -31.39 -14.87
C LEU A 16 -9.64 -31.20 -14.17
N ARG A 17 -9.04 -30.05 -14.52
CA ARG A 17 -8.09 -29.21 -13.78
C ARG A 17 -7.60 -29.86 -12.49
N GLN A 18 -6.37 -30.26 -12.48
CA GLN A 18 -5.59 -30.28 -11.24
C GLN A 18 -5.74 -28.87 -10.65
N THR A 19 -6.53 -28.74 -9.60
CA THR A 19 -6.60 -27.53 -8.81
C THR A 19 -5.20 -27.35 -8.23
N ARG A 20 -4.43 -26.44 -8.82
CA ARG A 20 -3.13 -26.11 -8.24
C ARG A 20 -3.43 -25.30 -6.98
N TYR A 21 -2.73 -25.61 -5.92
CA TYR A 21 -2.82 -24.89 -4.66
C TYR A 21 -1.60 -24.02 -4.48
N MET A 22 -1.78 -22.92 -3.76
CA MET A 22 -0.72 -22.03 -3.32
C MET A 22 -0.92 -21.69 -1.85
N LYS A 23 0.13 -21.28 -1.17
CA LYS A 23 0.04 -20.75 0.18
C LYS A 23 -0.46 -19.32 0.13
N ALA A 24 -1.37 -18.99 1.04
CA ALA A 24 -1.84 -17.63 1.26
C ALA A 24 -2.20 -17.41 2.72
N VAL A 25 -2.16 -16.15 3.13
CA VAL A 25 -2.68 -15.73 4.43
C VAL A 25 -4.20 -15.71 4.35
N GLN A 26 -4.85 -16.39 5.28
CA GLN A 26 -6.30 -16.36 5.47
C GLN A 26 -6.62 -15.75 6.84
N VAL A 27 -7.67 -14.95 6.87
CA VAL A 27 -8.16 -14.35 8.12
C VAL A 27 -9.58 -14.87 8.37
N ASN A 28 -9.75 -15.61 9.46
CA ASN A 28 -11.05 -16.17 9.84
C ASN A 28 -11.36 -15.78 11.29
N ASN A 29 -12.38 -14.96 11.50
CA ASN A 29 -12.76 -14.48 12.83
C ASN A 29 -11.58 -13.83 13.60
N GLY A 30 -10.78 -12.99 12.95
CA GLY A 30 -9.61 -12.34 13.52
C GLY A 30 -8.38 -13.25 13.69
N VAL A 31 -8.48 -14.54 13.35
CA VAL A 31 -7.36 -15.49 13.42
C VAL A 31 -6.65 -15.53 12.07
N VAL A 32 -5.37 -15.20 12.09
CA VAL A 32 -4.50 -15.19 10.90
C VAL A 32 -3.79 -16.55 10.78
N ARG A 33 -3.88 -17.18 9.61
CA ARG A 33 -3.21 -18.46 9.30
C ARG A 33 -2.68 -18.48 7.88
N VAL A 34 -1.63 -19.27 7.66
CA VAL A 34 -1.19 -19.62 6.31
C VAL A 34 -1.87 -20.94 5.91
N GLU A 35 -2.64 -20.89 4.85
CA GLU A 35 -3.42 -22.04 4.36
C GLU A 35 -3.14 -22.30 2.88
N ASN A 36 -3.47 -23.51 2.42
CA ASN A 36 -3.46 -23.84 1.00
C ASN A 36 -4.80 -23.42 0.37
N VAL A 37 -4.72 -22.49 -0.55
CA VAL A 37 -5.87 -21.99 -1.31
C VAL A 37 -5.71 -22.33 -2.78
N SER A 38 -6.80 -22.32 -3.54
CA SER A 38 -6.72 -22.46 -5.01
C SER A 38 -5.92 -21.33 -5.63
N GLU A 39 -5.11 -21.63 -6.64
CA GLU A 39 -4.43 -20.61 -7.44
C GLU A 39 -5.42 -19.58 -7.98
N PRO A 40 -5.01 -18.30 -8.07
CA PRO A 40 -5.87 -17.23 -8.57
C PRO A 40 -6.21 -17.50 -10.05
N ARG A 41 -7.41 -17.11 -10.43
CA ARG A 41 -7.93 -17.21 -11.81
C ARG A 41 -8.53 -15.88 -12.20
N GLY A 42 -8.45 -15.52 -13.47
CA GLY A 42 -9.02 -14.30 -14.01
C GLY A 42 -8.28 -13.83 -15.26
N ASP A 43 -8.79 -12.77 -15.84
CA ASP A 43 -8.16 -12.08 -16.95
C ASP A 43 -7.11 -11.12 -16.38
N GLY A 44 -5.85 -11.35 -16.73
CA GLY A 44 -4.72 -10.55 -16.25
C GLY A 44 -3.41 -11.30 -16.30
N VAL A 45 -2.38 -10.67 -15.79
CA VAL A 45 -1.03 -11.22 -15.68
C VAL A 45 -0.88 -11.91 -14.34
N ILE A 46 -0.35 -13.15 -14.36
CA ILE A 46 0.03 -13.85 -13.13
C ILE A 46 1.38 -13.28 -12.69
N VAL A 47 1.43 -12.83 -11.43
CA VAL A 47 2.62 -12.35 -10.77
C VAL A 47 2.97 -13.32 -9.64
N ASP A 48 4.19 -13.85 -9.65
CA ASP A 48 4.78 -14.56 -8.52
C ASP A 48 5.22 -13.50 -7.50
N VAL A 49 4.62 -13.49 -6.31
CA VAL A 49 4.86 -12.46 -5.30
C VAL A 49 6.22 -12.71 -4.64
N CYS A 50 7.08 -11.70 -4.67
CA CYS A 50 8.42 -11.74 -4.05
C CYS A 50 8.46 -11.00 -2.72
N SER A 51 7.71 -9.90 -2.61
CA SER A 51 7.60 -9.13 -1.37
C SER A 51 6.22 -8.51 -1.22
N VAL A 52 5.77 -8.42 0.02
CA VAL A 52 4.52 -7.75 0.40
C VAL A 52 4.71 -7.08 1.76
N GLY A 53 4.37 -5.80 1.84
CA GLY A 53 4.39 -5.06 3.10
C GLY A 53 3.15 -5.33 3.94
N ILE A 54 3.28 -5.08 5.24
CA ILE A 54 2.16 -5.10 6.19
C ILE A 54 1.82 -3.65 6.52
N CYS A 55 0.67 -3.19 6.05
CA CYS A 55 0.16 -1.87 6.37
C CYS A 55 -0.57 -1.85 7.72
N GLY A 56 -0.60 -0.69 8.36
CA GLY A 56 -1.43 -0.50 9.56
C GLY A 56 -2.92 -0.81 9.32
N SER A 57 -3.43 -0.56 8.12
CA SER A 57 -4.81 -0.89 7.74
C SER A 57 -5.09 -2.39 7.73
N ASP A 58 -4.12 -3.24 7.37
CA ASP A 58 -4.28 -4.70 7.47
C ASP A 58 -4.58 -5.11 8.91
N LEU A 59 -3.79 -4.58 9.86
CA LEU A 59 -3.94 -4.90 11.28
C LEU A 59 -5.28 -4.41 11.83
N HIS A 60 -5.66 -3.17 11.53
CA HIS A 60 -6.92 -2.60 12.00
C HIS A 60 -8.15 -3.32 11.42
N LEU A 61 -8.12 -3.70 10.14
CA LEU A 61 -9.22 -4.45 9.52
C LEU A 61 -9.33 -5.86 10.09
N ILE A 62 -8.20 -6.50 10.42
CA ILE A 62 -8.17 -7.81 11.09
C ILE A 62 -8.76 -7.69 12.50
N ASP A 63 -8.29 -6.74 13.29
CA ASP A 63 -8.74 -6.52 14.68
C ASP A 63 -10.22 -6.16 14.76
N ALA A 64 -10.72 -5.37 13.79
CA ALA A 64 -12.13 -5.02 13.66
C ALA A 64 -13.01 -6.18 13.13
N GLY A 65 -12.42 -7.32 12.74
CA GLY A 65 -13.16 -8.44 12.14
C GLY A 65 -13.72 -8.15 10.75
N MET A 66 -13.17 -7.14 10.06
CA MET A 66 -13.62 -6.68 8.73
C MET A 66 -12.82 -7.29 7.58
N MET A 67 -11.69 -7.95 7.85
CA MET A 67 -10.88 -8.60 6.83
C MET A 67 -11.52 -9.91 6.38
N SER A 68 -11.93 -9.98 5.11
CA SER A 68 -12.59 -11.15 4.52
C SER A 68 -11.90 -11.69 3.27
N VAL A 69 -10.78 -11.08 2.88
CA VAL A 69 -9.97 -11.42 1.70
C VAL A 69 -8.54 -11.77 2.12
N ILE A 70 -7.73 -12.28 1.21
CA ILE A 70 -6.29 -12.38 1.41
C ILE A 70 -5.74 -10.95 1.57
N PRO A 71 -5.06 -10.61 2.70
CA PRO A 71 -4.57 -9.26 2.94
C PRO A 71 -3.35 -8.90 2.05
N GLY A 72 -2.87 -7.66 2.22
CA GLY A 72 -1.64 -7.14 1.61
C GLY A 72 -1.89 -6.39 0.31
N HIS A 73 -1.59 -5.09 0.32
CA HIS A 73 -1.74 -4.18 -0.82
C HIS A 73 -0.44 -3.48 -1.21
N GLU A 74 0.63 -3.67 -0.47
CA GLU A 74 1.98 -3.20 -0.76
C GLU A 74 2.75 -4.34 -1.45
N ILE A 75 2.59 -4.55 -2.76
CA ILE A 75 2.93 -5.80 -3.45
C ILE A 75 4.02 -5.57 -4.49
N ALA A 76 5.02 -6.46 -4.52
CA ALA A 76 5.95 -6.57 -5.63
C ALA A 76 6.24 -8.03 -5.97
N GLY A 77 6.59 -8.28 -7.21
CA GLY A 77 6.83 -9.64 -7.69
C GLY A 77 7.41 -9.69 -9.10
N VAL A 78 7.34 -10.88 -9.69
CA VAL A 78 7.88 -11.15 -11.01
C VAL A 78 6.80 -11.80 -11.88
N THR A 79 6.63 -11.28 -13.07
CA THR A 79 5.75 -11.87 -14.09
C THR A 79 6.39 -13.11 -14.73
N ARG A 80 5.59 -13.91 -15.44
CA ARG A 80 6.10 -15.15 -16.06
C ARG A 80 7.21 -14.95 -17.10
N ASP A 81 7.27 -13.77 -17.71
CA ASP A 81 8.34 -13.39 -18.66
C ASP A 81 9.61 -12.84 -17.97
N GLY A 82 9.61 -12.81 -16.63
CA GLY A 82 10.74 -12.37 -15.82
C GLY A 82 10.76 -10.87 -15.52
N THR A 83 9.74 -10.11 -15.90
CA THR A 83 9.68 -8.67 -15.59
C THR A 83 9.39 -8.47 -14.10
N GLN A 84 10.26 -7.72 -13.42
CA GLN A 84 10.05 -7.31 -12.02
C GLN A 84 9.09 -6.13 -11.97
N VAL A 85 8.08 -6.21 -11.12
CA VAL A 85 7.01 -5.22 -11.02
C VAL A 85 6.64 -4.91 -9.58
N ALA A 86 6.25 -3.64 -9.32
CA ALA A 86 5.37 -3.28 -8.23
C ALA A 86 3.92 -3.27 -8.75
N ILE A 87 2.97 -3.42 -7.85
CA ILE A 87 1.54 -3.46 -8.22
C ILE A 87 0.85 -2.22 -7.65
N GLU A 88 0.16 -1.47 -8.53
CA GLU A 88 -0.81 -0.48 -8.09
C GLU A 88 -2.03 -1.22 -7.51
N PRO A 89 -2.33 -1.06 -6.19
CA PRO A 89 -3.33 -1.90 -5.57
C PRO A 89 -4.78 -1.51 -5.90
N MET A 90 -5.03 -0.27 -6.36
CA MET A 90 -6.37 0.24 -6.57
C MET A 90 -6.90 -0.03 -7.97
N LEU A 91 -7.91 -0.89 -8.08
CA LEU A 91 -8.59 -1.19 -9.33
C LEU A 91 -9.76 -0.23 -9.57
N SER A 92 -9.48 0.90 -10.21
CA SER A 92 -10.49 1.88 -10.61
C SER A 92 -11.36 1.37 -11.75
N CYS A 93 -12.59 1.94 -11.91
CA CYS A 93 -13.53 1.52 -12.95
C CYS A 93 -13.12 1.93 -14.39
N GLY A 94 -12.18 2.85 -14.53
CA GLY A 94 -11.69 3.34 -15.84
C GLY A 94 -12.68 4.22 -16.63
N GLY A 95 -13.95 4.34 -16.23
CA GLY A 95 -15.00 4.97 -17.02
C GLY A 95 -15.71 6.17 -16.36
N CYS A 96 -15.48 6.44 -15.08
CA CYS A 96 -16.09 7.60 -14.41
C CYS A 96 -15.31 8.88 -14.66
N LYS A 97 -15.90 10.03 -14.27
CA LYS A 97 -15.26 11.35 -14.42
C LYS A 97 -13.86 11.38 -13.80
N HIS A 98 -13.70 10.90 -12.58
CA HIS A 98 -12.40 10.90 -11.90
C HIS A 98 -11.35 10.07 -12.63
N CYS A 99 -11.73 8.89 -13.16
CA CYS A 99 -10.81 8.09 -13.98
C CYS A 99 -10.42 8.80 -15.28
N ALA A 100 -11.37 9.49 -15.94
CA ALA A 100 -11.10 10.23 -17.16
C ALA A 100 -10.19 11.44 -16.94
N GLU A 101 -10.16 11.98 -15.73
CA GLU A 101 -9.34 13.13 -15.31
C GLU A 101 -8.01 12.69 -14.67
N GLY A 102 -7.70 11.39 -14.59
CA GLY A 102 -6.49 10.85 -13.93
C GLY A 102 -6.52 10.94 -12.41
N GLU A 103 -7.72 10.97 -11.85
CA GLU A 103 -7.97 11.05 -10.41
C GLU A 103 -8.58 9.75 -9.86
N GLU A 104 -8.02 8.60 -10.25
CA GLU A 104 -8.48 7.25 -9.90
C GLU A 104 -8.70 7.05 -8.39
N PRO A 105 -7.91 7.63 -7.47
CA PRO A 105 -8.17 7.51 -6.03
C PRO A 105 -9.55 8.01 -5.58
N TYR A 106 -10.19 8.88 -6.36
CA TYR A 106 -11.55 9.37 -6.08
C TYR A 106 -12.66 8.56 -6.79
N CYS A 107 -12.30 7.55 -7.55
CA CYS A 107 -13.26 6.63 -8.12
C CYS A 107 -13.96 5.83 -7.02
N ARG A 108 -15.29 5.77 -7.05
CA ARG A 108 -16.06 5.04 -6.02
C ARG A 108 -15.78 3.54 -6.00
N GLU A 109 -15.35 2.99 -7.13
CA GLU A 109 -15.02 1.57 -7.26
C GLU A 109 -13.58 1.25 -6.80
N SER A 110 -12.72 2.25 -6.58
CA SER A 110 -11.32 2.02 -6.23
C SER A 110 -11.16 1.31 -4.88
N LEU A 111 -11.77 1.83 -3.82
CA LEU A 111 -11.63 1.24 -2.48
C LEU A 111 -12.24 -0.17 -2.38
N PRO A 112 -13.48 -0.44 -2.86
CA PRO A 112 -14.04 -1.79 -2.85
C PRO A 112 -13.24 -2.80 -3.69
N ASN A 113 -12.49 -2.34 -4.67
CA ASN A 113 -11.68 -3.18 -5.56
C ASN A 113 -10.17 -3.00 -5.31
N THR A 114 -9.78 -2.56 -4.12
CA THR A 114 -8.36 -2.52 -3.72
C THR A 114 -7.89 -3.91 -3.32
N PHE A 115 -6.80 -4.38 -3.93
CA PHE A 115 -6.14 -5.63 -3.55
C PHE A 115 -5.79 -5.62 -2.06
N GLY A 116 -6.07 -6.71 -1.35
CA GLY A 116 -5.80 -6.84 0.07
C GLY A 116 -6.74 -6.10 1.01
N ILE A 117 -7.73 -5.38 0.49
CA ILE A 117 -8.76 -4.67 1.26
C ILE A 117 -10.15 -5.14 0.87
N GLY A 118 -10.55 -4.96 -0.37
CA GLY A 118 -11.86 -5.37 -0.88
C GLY A 118 -11.81 -6.62 -1.77
N ILE A 119 -10.67 -6.93 -2.36
CA ILE A 119 -10.40 -8.13 -3.16
C ILE A 119 -9.10 -8.78 -2.68
N ASN A 120 -8.87 -10.06 -3.04
CA ASN A 120 -7.69 -10.79 -2.61
C ASN A 120 -6.39 -10.07 -2.97
N GLY A 121 -5.51 -9.90 -1.98
CA GLY A 121 -4.24 -9.20 -2.07
C GLY A 121 -3.02 -10.10 -2.22
N GLY A 122 -1.86 -9.54 -1.92
CA GLY A 122 -0.55 -10.11 -2.19
C GLY A 122 0.05 -10.99 -1.11
N MET A 123 -0.58 -11.18 0.05
CA MET A 123 -0.08 -12.13 1.05
C MET A 123 -0.36 -13.58 0.63
N ALA A 124 0.09 -13.92 -0.58
CA ALA A 124 -0.04 -15.21 -1.25
C ALA A 124 1.18 -15.44 -2.14
N GLU A 125 1.42 -16.69 -2.58
CA GLU A 125 2.51 -16.98 -3.49
C GLU A 125 2.31 -16.36 -4.88
N ARG A 126 1.05 -16.18 -5.32
CA ARG A 126 0.69 -15.64 -6.64
C ARG A 126 -0.57 -14.79 -6.58
N ILE A 127 -0.62 -13.81 -7.47
CA ILE A 127 -1.78 -12.94 -7.69
C ILE A 127 -2.02 -12.75 -9.19
N VAL A 128 -3.27 -12.54 -9.60
CA VAL A 128 -3.62 -12.12 -10.96
C VAL A 128 -3.95 -10.64 -10.95
N VAL A 129 -3.28 -9.89 -11.80
CA VAL A 129 -3.37 -8.41 -11.83
C VAL A 129 -3.62 -7.95 -13.25
N PRO A 130 -4.56 -7.04 -13.50
CA PRO A 130 -4.68 -6.38 -14.80
C PRO A 130 -3.35 -5.72 -15.21
N GLU A 131 -2.93 -5.92 -16.45
CA GLU A 131 -1.62 -5.45 -16.95
C GLU A 131 -1.37 -3.96 -16.69
N ARG A 132 -2.41 -3.12 -16.77
CA ARG A 132 -2.33 -1.67 -16.52
C ARG A 132 -1.95 -1.27 -15.09
N LEU A 133 -2.04 -2.19 -14.13
CA LEU A 133 -1.67 -1.97 -12.74
C LEU A 133 -0.25 -2.48 -12.42
N LEU A 134 0.45 -3.04 -13.40
CA LEU A 134 1.83 -3.46 -13.26
C LEU A 134 2.76 -2.29 -13.54
N ILE A 135 3.61 -1.97 -12.57
CA ILE A 135 4.61 -0.91 -12.66
C ILE A 135 5.98 -1.58 -12.79
N PRO A 136 6.58 -1.63 -13.98
CA PRO A 136 7.91 -2.21 -14.16
C PRO A 136 8.95 -1.50 -13.29
N LEU A 137 9.79 -2.27 -12.62
CA LEU A 137 10.81 -1.73 -11.75
C LEU A 137 12.06 -1.33 -12.55
N ASP A 138 12.69 -0.23 -12.15
CA ASP A 138 14.05 0.08 -12.59
C ASP A 138 15.03 -0.99 -12.09
N HIS A 139 16.02 -1.36 -12.88
CA HIS A 139 17.00 -2.40 -12.56
C HIS A 139 17.81 -2.16 -11.27
N ARG A 140 17.81 -0.95 -10.75
CA ARG A 140 18.45 -0.55 -9.48
C ARG A 140 17.59 -0.90 -8.26
N VAL A 141 16.30 -1.16 -8.46
CA VAL A 141 15.37 -1.49 -7.39
C VAL A 141 15.30 -3.00 -7.26
N LYS A 142 15.60 -3.52 -6.07
CA LYS A 142 15.44 -4.94 -5.78
C LYS A 142 13.96 -5.25 -5.56
N VAL A 143 13.49 -6.33 -6.16
CA VAL A 143 12.07 -6.73 -6.04
C VAL A 143 11.68 -7.04 -4.58
N GLU A 144 12.64 -7.47 -3.76
CA GLU A 144 12.44 -7.74 -2.34
C GLU A 144 12.14 -6.47 -1.53
N ASP A 145 12.61 -5.31 -1.99
CA ASP A 145 12.39 -4.00 -1.35
C ASP A 145 11.24 -3.23 -2.03
N ALA A 146 10.74 -3.70 -3.16
CA ALA A 146 9.82 -2.95 -4.02
C ALA A 146 8.38 -2.88 -3.47
N PHE A 147 8.04 -3.62 -2.41
CA PHE A 147 6.80 -3.40 -1.66
C PHE A 147 6.70 -1.96 -1.11
N LEU A 148 7.83 -1.28 -0.92
CA LEU A 148 7.88 0.12 -0.49
C LEU A 148 7.38 1.11 -1.56
N VAL A 149 7.19 0.69 -2.82
CA VAL A 149 6.71 1.58 -3.89
C VAL A 149 5.32 2.15 -3.55
N GLU A 150 4.43 1.33 -3.00
CA GLU A 150 3.08 1.76 -2.60
C GLU A 150 3.13 2.84 -1.50
N PRO A 151 3.68 2.60 -0.29
CA PRO A 151 3.71 3.62 0.76
C PRO A 151 4.56 4.85 0.38
N LEU A 152 5.58 4.71 -0.48
CA LEU A 152 6.29 5.86 -1.03
C LEU A 152 5.40 6.68 -1.97
N ALA A 153 4.54 6.06 -2.77
CA ALA A 153 3.58 6.78 -3.62
C ALA A 153 2.58 7.59 -2.76
N VAL A 154 2.12 7.05 -1.63
CA VAL A 154 1.31 7.79 -0.65
C VAL A 154 2.07 9.01 -0.14
N ALA A 155 3.34 8.86 0.22
CA ALA A 155 4.19 9.96 0.70
C ALA A 155 4.41 11.03 -0.38
N VAL A 156 4.75 10.63 -1.61
CA VAL A 156 4.93 11.56 -2.75
C VAL A 156 3.66 12.37 -3.01
N ARG A 157 2.50 11.71 -3.05
CA ARG A 157 1.22 12.39 -3.25
C ARG A 157 0.92 13.37 -2.12
N SER A 158 1.13 12.94 -0.87
CA SER A 158 0.83 13.76 0.31
C SER A 158 1.69 15.02 0.38
N LEU A 159 2.99 14.88 0.16
CA LEU A 159 3.93 16.00 0.17
C LEU A 159 3.73 16.93 -1.03
N GLY A 160 3.45 16.37 -2.21
CA GLY A 160 3.13 17.16 -3.40
C GLY A 160 1.86 18.01 -3.21
N ARG A 161 0.80 17.45 -2.61
CA ARG A 161 -0.43 18.18 -2.27
C ARG A 161 -0.23 19.21 -1.16
N ALA A 162 0.69 18.94 -0.22
CA ALA A 162 1.06 19.91 0.81
C ALA A 162 1.97 21.04 0.29
N GLY A 163 2.44 20.94 -0.96
CA GLY A 163 3.27 21.95 -1.59
C GLY A 163 4.72 21.95 -1.13
N VAL A 164 5.26 20.79 -0.72
CA VAL A 164 6.66 20.68 -0.30
C VAL A 164 7.61 20.93 -1.47
N THR A 165 8.51 21.89 -1.29
CA THR A 165 9.58 22.23 -2.23
C THR A 165 10.92 22.32 -1.54
N GLU A 166 11.99 22.51 -2.32
CA GLU A 166 13.35 22.72 -1.80
C GLU A 166 13.40 23.90 -0.82
N GLY A 167 14.09 23.72 0.31
CA GLY A 167 14.25 24.73 1.35
C GLY A 167 13.09 24.81 2.35
N GLU A 168 11.96 24.18 2.07
CA GLU A 168 10.82 24.14 3.01
C GLU A 168 11.17 23.44 4.31
N ARG A 169 10.50 23.88 5.38
CA ARG A 169 10.59 23.23 6.68
C ARG A 169 9.35 22.38 6.91
N VAL A 170 9.56 21.07 6.94
CA VAL A 170 8.51 20.09 7.11
C VAL A 170 8.66 19.42 8.48
N CYS A 171 7.57 19.36 9.24
CA CYS A 171 7.52 18.57 10.47
C CYS A 171 6.64 17.34 10.24
N VAL A 172 7.21 16.15 10.41
CA VAL A 172 6.50 14.87 10.32
C VAL A 172 6.21 14.36 11.72
N ILE A 173 4.95 14.02 11.98
CA ILE A 173 4.46 13.46 13.25
C ILE A 173 4.09 12.00 13.03
N GLY A 174 4.72 11.10 13.77
CA GLY A 174 4.60 9.66 13.59
C GLY A 174 5.70 9.12 12.68
N ALA A 175 6.43 8.13 13.19
CA ALA A 175 7.54 7.47 12.49
C ALA A 175 7.22 5.99 12.22
N GLY A 176 5.99 5.71 11.83
CA GLY A 176 5.59 4.48 11.17
C GLY A 176 6.04 4.49 9.70
N THR A 177 5.63 3.47 8.93
CA THR A 177 6.00 3.34 7.51
C THR A 177 5.72 4.61 6.71
N ILE A 178 4.51 5.15 6.78
CA ILE A 178 4.13 6.37 6.05
C ILE A 178 4.95 7.58 6.48
N GLY A 179 5.15 7.77 7.81
CA GLY A 179 5.95 8.89 8.31
C GLY A 179 7.40 8.81 7.86
N LEU A 180 8.04 7.64 7.91
CA LEU A 180 9.41 7.45 7.44
C LEU A 180 9.51 7.62 5.91
N CYS A 181 8.52 7.18 5.14
CA CYS A 181 8.42 7.45 3.71
C CYS A 181 8.31 8.96 3.45
N CYS A 182 7.49 9.69 4.23
CA CYS A 182 7.40 11.16 4.12
C CYS A 182 8.74 11.83 4.45
N VAL A 183 9.46 11.36 5.48
CA VAL A 183 10.81 11.86 5.76
C VAL A 183 11.74 11.66 4.56
N ALA A 184 11.81 10.45 4.02
CA ALA A 184 12.68 10.13 2.89
C ALA A 184 12.36 10.99 1.65
N VAL A 185 11.10 11.10 1.29
CA VAL A 185 10.65 11.88 0.12
C VAL A 185 10.88 13.38 0.35
N ALA A 186 10.55 13.93 1.52
CA ALA A 186 10.77 15.35 1.81
C ALA A 186 12.26 15.70 1.79
N LYS A 187 13.13 14.81 2.31
CA LYS A 187 14.59 14.97 2.20
C LYS A 187 15.05 14.92 0.75
N TYR A 188 14.53 14.01 -0.06
CA TYR A 188 14.82 13.96 -1.49
C TYR A 188 14.43 15.23 -2.23
N LEU A 189 13.32 15.87 -1.83
CA LEU A 189 12.86 17.16 -2.37
C LEU A 189 13.68 18.36 -1.86
N GLY A 190 14.69 18.16 -1.01
CA GLY A 190 15.55 19.23 -0.49
C GLY A 190 14.99 19.96 0.72
N ALA A 191 13.95 19.45 1.37
CA ALA A 191 13.38 20.05 2.58
C ALA A 191 14.24 19.79 3.83
N THR A 192 14.12 20.68 4.82
CA THR A 192 14.57 20.43 6.18
C THR A 192 13.47 19.71 6.94
N VAL A 193 13.72 18.48 7.38
CA VAL A 193 12.70 17.61 7.97
C VAL A 193 12.92 17.40 9.45
N GLU A 194 11.96 17.83 10.26
CA GLU A 194 11.83 17.49 11.67
C GLU A 194 10.95 16.26 11.83
N LEU A 195 11.30 15.33 12.73
CA LEU A 195 10.51 14.14 13.01
C LEU A 195 10.16 14.01 14.48
N GLN A 196 8.86 13.94 14.76
CA GLN A 196 8.31 13.64 16.08
C GLN A 196 7.85 12.18 16.15
N SER A 197 8.35 11.42 17.13
CA SER A 197 7.94 10.05 17.40
C SER A 197 7.97 9.74 18.89
N ARG A 198 7.22 8.71 19.29
CA ARG A 198 7.14 8.24 20.68
C ARG A 198 8.26 7.27 21.06
N HIS A 199 8.88 6.62 20.10
CA HIS A 199 9.82 5.52 20.32
C HIS A 199 11.21 5.87 19.76
N SER A 200 12.26 5.63 20.58
CA SER A 200 13.65 5.94 20.21
C SER A 200 14.11 5.23 18.93
N HIS A 201 13.79 3.96 18.76
CA HIS A 201 14.15 3.21 17.55
C HIS A 201 13.56 3.80 16.26
N GLN A 202 12.37 4.41 16.36
CA GLN A 202 11.74 5.12 15.23
C GLN A 202 12.45 6.45 14.94
N LEU A 203 12.84 7.21 15.98
CA LEU A 203 13.64 8.42 15.81
C LEU A 203 15.00 8.10 15.19
N GLU A 204 15.66 7.03 15.62
CA GLU A 204 16.90 6.55 15.01
C GLU A 204 16.73 6.21 13.53
N ALA A 205 15.63 5.56 13.16
CA ALA A 205 15.31 5.27 11.77
C ALA A 205 15.15 6.55 10.95
N GLY A 206 14.41 7.54 11.47
CA GLY A 206 14.23 8.83 10.82
C GLY A 206 15.55 9.63 10.74
N SER A 207 16.39 9.58 11.76
CA SER A 207 17.71 10.23 11.75
C SER A 207 18.62 9.64 10.66
N ARG A 208 18.59 8.32 10.44
CA ARG A 208 19.31 7.69 9.31
C ARG A 208 18.82 8.16 7.94
N LEU A 209 17.56 8.59 7.83
CA LEU A 209 16.98 9.20 6.64
C LEU A 209 17.24 10.72 6.56
N GLY A 210 17.93 11.31 7.54
CA GLY A 210 18.29 12.71 7.58
C GLY A 210 17.28 13.63 8.26
N ALA A 211 16.30 13.08 9.00
CA ALA A 211 15.46 13.89 9.88
C ALA A 211 16.22 14.38 11.09
N ILE A 212 15.82 15.54 11.61
CA ILE A 212 16.34 16.14 12.85
C ILE A 212 15.25 16.14 13.94
N GLU A 213 15.66 16.37 15.17
CA GLU A 213 14.73 16.53 16.28
C GLU A 213 13.82 17.76 16.07
N PRO A 214 12.55 17.71 16.53
CA PRO A 214 11.64 18.84 16.43
C PRO A 214 12.14 20.04 17.22
N SER A 215 12.15 21.18 16.59
CA SER A 215 12.40 22.45 17.26
C SER A 215 11.11 23.00 17.88
N ASN A 216 11.23 24.08 18.68
CA ASN A 216 10.05 24.80 19.20
C ASN A 216 9.46 25.80 18.19
N GLN A 217 10.04 25.91 16.98
CA GLN A 217 9.57 26.83 15.95
C GLN A 217 8.38 26.22 15.19
N PRO A 218 7.36 27.01 14.84
CA PRO A 218 6.29 26.55 13.95
C PRO A 218 6.84 26.12 12.58
N ALA A 219 6.22 25.14 11.94
CA ALA A 219 6.56 24.69 10.59
C ALA A 219 5.54 25.18 9.58
N SER A 220 6.00 25.50 8.35
CA SER A 220 5.11 25.87 7.24
C SER A 220 4.24 24.70 6.79
N ILE A 221 4.78 23.48 6.88
CA ILE A 221 4.11 22.25 6.51
C ILE A 221 4.29 21.23 7.63
N VAL A 222 3.17 20.63 8.06
CA VAL A 222 3.16 19.55 9.05
C VAL A 222 2.46 18.34 8.43
N ILE A 223 3.08 17.17 8.54
CA ILE A 223 2.52 15.90 8.06
C ILE A 223 2.13 15.04 9.28
N GLU A 224 0.86 14.81 9.46
CA GLU A 224 0.33 13.95 10.52
C GLU A 224 0.20 12.50 9.96
N ALA A 225 1.10 11.62 10.38
CA ALA A 225 1.21 10.24 9.92
C ALA A 225 1.06 9.20 11.07
N ALA A 226 0.53 9.60 12.22
CA ALA A 226 0.30 8.72 13.36
C ALA A 226 -1.17 8.27 13.50
N GLY A 227 -2.14 9.02 12.97
CA GLY A 227 -3.56 8.68 12.97
C GLY A 227 -4.21 8.71 14.35
N THR A 228 -3.80 9.64 15.21
CA THR A 228 -4.37 9.81 16.56
C THR A 228 -4.82 11.24 16.82
N SER A 229 -5.87 11.44 17.66
CA SER A 229 -6.35 12.77 18.03
C SER A 229 -5.24 13.65 18.63
N SER A 230 -4.40 13.08 19.50
CA SER A 230 -3.27 13.82 20.10
C SER A 230 -2.22 14.25 19.07
N ALA A 231 -1.95 13.43 18.06
CA ALA A 231 -1.03 13.77 16.98
C ALA A 231 -1.61 14.88 16.09
N LEU A 232 -2.91 14.85 15.80
CA LEU A 232 -3.57 15.90 15.04
C LEU A 232 -3.60 17.22 15.80
N SER A 233 -3.95 17.21 17.08
CA SER A 233 -3.89 18.43 17.92
C SER A 233 -2.49 19.03 17.91
N TRP A 234 -1.47 18.20 18.11
CA TRP A 234 -0.08 18.66 18.05
C TRP A 234 0.32 19.16 16.65
N ALA A 235 -0.19 18.55 15.58
CA ALA A 235 0.05 19.00 14.21
C ALA A 235 -0.52 20.40 13.96
N ILE A 236 -1.72 20.67 14.47
CA ILE A 236 -2.36 21.99 14.37
C ILE A 236 -1.58 23.04 15.16
N GLU A 237 -1.15 22.72 16.39
CA GLU A 237 -0.34 23.61 17.22
C GLU A 237 1.04 23.90 16.61
N LYS A 238 1.68 22.89 16.04
CA LYS A 238 3.00 22.98 15.40
C LYS A 238 2.97 23.77 14.08
N CYS A 239 1.83 23.76 13.41
CA CYS A 239 1.65 24.44 12.12
C CYS A 239 1.62 25.95 12.33
N GLN A 240 2.39 26.69 11.53
CA GLN A 240 2.32 28.15 11.54
C GLN A 240 0.96 28.66 11.00
N LYS A 241 0.60 29.87 11.35
CA LYS A 241 -0.58 30.53 10.77
C LYS A 241 -0.44 30.61 9.24
N GLY A 242 -1.45 30.14 8.52
CA GLY A 242 -1.44 30.08 7.05
C GLY A 242 -0.62 28.92 6.48
N GLY A 243 -0.11 28.02 7.34
CA GLY A 243 0.58 26.80 6.92
C GLY A 243 -0.38 25.67 6.55
N VAL A 244 0.17 24.51 6.20
CA VAL A 244 -0.57 23.34 5.73
C VAL A 244 -0.36 22.16 6.68
N VAL A 245 -1.44 21.50 7.06
CA VAL A 245 -1.40 20.18 7.73
C VAL A 245 -1.84 19.13 6.71
N GLY A 246 -0.92 18.28 6.27
CA GLY A 246 -1.20 17.12 5.45
C GLY A 246 -1.49 15.89 6.32
N ILE A 247 -2.53 15.13 6.00
CA ILE A 247 -2.97 13.99 6.80
C ILE A 247 -3.02 12.73 5.90
N PRO A 248 -1.89 12.03 5.72
CA PRO A 248 -1.87 10.73 5.04
C PRO A 248 -2.32 9.56 5.92
N SER A 249 -2.50 9.79 7.22
CA SER A 249 -2.95 8.78 8.17
C SER A 249 -4.46 8.50 8.07
N THR A 250 -4.85 7.31 8.51
CA THR A 250 -6.26 6.93 8.69
C THR A 250 -6.60 6.96 10.18
N TYR A 251 -7.72 7.57 10.53
CA TYR A 251 -8.26 7.57 11.89
C TYR A 251 -9.29 6.46 12.03
N TRP A 252 -9.06 5.54 12.93
CA TRP A 252 -9.94 4.41 13.20
C TRP A 252 -10.91 4.68 14.35
N ASP A 253 -10.56 5.63 15.19
CA ASP A 253 -11.41 6.13 16.28
C ASP A 253 -11.94 7.54 15.97
N PRO A 254 -13.05 7.97 16.58
CA PRO A 254 -13.52 9.36 16.50
C PRO A 254 -12.40 10.34 16.92
N VAL A 255 -12.26 11.41 16.13
CA VAL A 255 -11.26 12.44 16.39
C VAL A 255 -11.91 13.60 17.14
N GLU A 256 -11.36 13.93 18.31
CA GLU A 256 -11.68 15.15 19.07
C GLU A 256 -10.56 16.18 18.81
N ILE A 257 -10.96 17.39 18.38
CA ILE A 257 -10.07 18.52 18.10
C ILE A 257 -10.34 19.63 19.09
#